data_003febcbaf5be55dda7173256134a65b
#
_entry.id   003febcbaf5be55dda7173256134a65b
#
_cell.length_a   1.000
_cell.length_b   1.000
_cell.length_c   1.000
_cell.angle_alpha   90.00
_cell.angle_beta   90.00
_cell.angle_gamma   90.00
#
_symmetry.space_group_name_H-M   'P 1'
#
loop_
_entity.id
_entity.type
_entity.pdbx_description
1 polymer ?
#
loop_
_entity_poly.entity_id
_entity_poly.type
_entity_poly.pdbx_seq_one_letter_code
_entity_poly.pdbx_strand_id
1 'polypeptide(L)'
;MRTPLAATVTATLASVVVLVLGVPAMAGAHVKIDPNTAAAGDDIQVTFRVPNESASAGTVRVEVDLPTKTPFADASYEPVAGWTAHIVEAKLPKPIVNDGVSVTEAPVKIIWVADKGVSIKAGQFQEFPVALDLTPDTGSVEFPTIQTYSDGTVVKWNEATPRDGEEPDHPAPTLYINDAPPTDTESGVTLAATSDAASTASTALILGTAGLALGVIALVLGAFAFVRSRPKR
;
A
#
# COMPACT_ATOMS: atom_id res chain seq x y z
N MET A 1 -17.59 -55.80 8.89
CA MET A 1 -17.75 -54.32 8.86
C MET A 1 -16.63 -53.77 8.00
N ARG A 2 -16.93 -53.33 6.78
CA ARG A 2 -15.94 -52.75 5.84
C ARG A 2 -16.23 -51.25 5.72
N THR A 3 -15.44 -50.40 6.36
CA THR A 3 -15.48 -48.97 6.24
C THR A 3 -14.98 -48.55 4.85
N PRO A 4 -15.67 -47.71 4.10
CA PRO A 4 -15.25 -47.33 2.75
C PRO A 4 -14.07 -46.34 2.84
N LEU A 5 -12.92 -46.77 2.39
CA LEU A 5 -11.67 -45.99 2.26
C LEU A 5 -11.85 -44.74 1.36
N ALA A 6 -12.91 -44.69 0.56
CA ALA A 6 -13.18 -43.62 -0.37
C ALA A 6 -13.63 -42.30 0.29
N ALA A 7 -14.23 -42.34 1.48
CA ALA A 7 -14.72 -41.16 2.16
C ALA A 7 -13.61 -40.31 2.79
N THR A 8 -12.49 -40.92 3.16
CA THR A 8 -11.37 -40.26 3.84
C THR A 8 -10.51 -39.43 2.86
N VAL A 9 -10.36 -39.90 1.61
CA VAL A 9 -9.55 -39.18 0.59
C VAL A 9 -10.25 -37.91 0.12
N THR A 10 -11.59 -37.93 0.00
CA THR A 10 -12.36 -36.78 -0.47
C THR A 10 -12.38 -35.63 0.56
N ALA A 11 -12.37 -35.97 1.86
CA ALA A 11 -12.35 -34.99 2.93
C ALA A 11 -11.00 -34.27 3.03
N THR A 12 -9.89 -34.96 2.76
CA THR A 12 -8.54 -34.38 2.82
C THR A 12 -8.25 -33.42 1.66
N LEU A 13 -8.75 -33.70 0.46
CA LEU A 13 -8.59 -32.80 -0.70
C LEU A 13 -9.45 -31.51 -0.53
N ALA A 14 -10.64 -31.61 0.05
CA ALA A 14 -11.48 -30.45 0.31
C ALA A 14 -10.86 -29.48 1.34
N SER A 15 -10.17 -30.02 2.36
CA SER A 15 -9.51 -29.21 3.39
C SER A 15 -8.28 -28.45 2.89
N VAL A 16 -7.53 -28.98 1.92
CA VAL A 16 -6.36 -28.30 1.33
C VAL A 16 -6.77 -27.15 0.40
N VAL A 17 -7.87 -27.28 -0.33
CA VAL A 17 -8.37 -26.21 -1.22
C VAL A 17 -8.91 -25.02 -0.44
N VAL A 18 -9.52 -25.23 0.73
CA VAL A 18 -10.05 -24.14 1.56
C VAL A 18 -8.94 -23.32 2.23
N LEU A 19 -7.77 -23.93 2.51
CA LEU A 19 -6.64 -23.24 3.16
C LEU A 19 -5.90 -22.28 2.21
N VAL A 20 -5.99 -22.48 0.89
CA VAL A 20 -5.32 -21.63 -0.13
C VAL A 20 -6.14 -20.39 -0.51
N LEU A 21 -7.44 -20.37 -0.20
CA LEU A 21 -8.34 -19.27 -0.58
C LEU A 21 -8.59 -18.25 0.55
N GLY A 22 -7.94 -18.40 1.69
CA GLY A 22 -8.31 -17.68 2.91
C GLY A 22 -7.33 -16.62 3.41
N VAL A 23 -6.32 -16.20 2.63
CA VAL A 23 -5.49 -15.05 3.00
C VAL A 23 -6.04 -13.82 2.27
N PRO A 24 -6.77 -12.91 2.95
CA PRO A 24 -7.00 -11.60 2.35
C PRO A 24 -5.63 -10.95 2.17
N ALA A 25 -5.23 -10.76 0.93
CA ALA A 25 -4.14 -9.84 0.63
C ALA A 25 -4.63 -8.46 1.06
N MET A 26 -4.23 -8.02 2.25
CA MET A 26 -4.31 -6.64 2.69
C MET A 26 -3.27 -5.85 1.88
N ALA A 27 -3.48 -5.79 0.56
CA ALA A 27 -2.59 -5.07 -0.32
C ALA A 27 -2.89 -3.57 -0.23
N GLY A 28 -2.01 -2.85 0.46
CA GLY A 28 -1.79 -1.43 0.19
C GLY A 28 -2.93 -0.47 0.53
N ALA A 29 -3.45 -0.56 1.74
CA ALA A 29 -4.48 0.35 2.25
C ALA A 29 -3.91 1.62 2.91
N HIS A 30 -2.58 1.76 3.03
CA HIS A 30 -1.93 2.89 3.67
C HIS A 30 -2.01 4.18 2.84
N VAL A 31 -2.07 5.33 3.53
CA VAL A 31 -1.85 6.62 2.88
C VAL A 31 -0.39 6.70 2.45
N LYS A 32 -0.15 7.02 1.18
CA LYS A 32 1.20 7.07 0.59
C LYS A 32 1.45 8.44 -0.04
N ILE A 33 2.73 8.79 -0.17
CA ILE A 33 3.22 9.94 -0.92
C ILE A 33 4.02 9.46 -2.14
N ASP A 34 3.84 10.08 -3.30
CA ASP A 34 4.54 9.75 -4.52
C ASP A 34 4.90 11.04 -5.31
N PRO A 35 6.17 11.23 -5.71
CA PRO A 35 7.34 10.47 -5.31
C PRO A 35 7.62 10.54 -3.81
N ASN A 36 8.22 9.49 -3.24
CA ASN A 36 8.62 9.45 -1.84
C ASN A 36 10.09 9.83 -1.61
N THR A 37 10.74 10.37 -2.64
CA THR A 37 12.14 10.86 -2.59
C THR A 37 12.25 12.23 -3.23
N ALA A 38 13.12 13.09 -2.69
CA ALA A 38 13.42 14.42 -3.22
C ALA A 38 14.88 14.80 -2.96
N ALA A 39 15.38 15.83 -3.64
CA ALA A 39 16.65 16.45 -3.32
C ALA A 39 16.45 17.67 -2.42
N ALA A 40 17.38 17.91 -1.51
CA ALA A 40 17.38 19.10 -0.66
C ALA A 40 17.53 20.38 -1.50
N GLY A 41 16.71 21.39 -1.19
CA GLY A 41 16.71 22.68 -1.87
C GLY A 41 15.85 22.74 -3.13
N ASP A 42 15.36 21.62 -3.63
CA ASP A 42 14.48 21.60 -4.81
C ASP A 42 13.03 21.93 -4.47
N ASP A 43 12.34 22.51 -5.43
CA ASP A 43 10.87 22.56 -5.44
C ASP A 43 10.34 21.24 -5.98
N ILE A 44 9.36 20.67 -5.31
CA ILE A 44 8.85 19.34 -5.67
C ILE A 44 7.32 19.33 -5.80
N GLN A 45 6.84 18.45 -6.67
CA GLN A 45 5.44 18.07 -6.69
C GLN A 45 5.30 16.65 -6.16
N VAL A 46 4.44 16.48 -5.17
CA VAL A 46 4.11 15.17 -4.58
C VAL A 46 2.60 14.94 -4.61
N THR A 47 2.20 13.70 -4.58
CA THR A 47 0.78 13.30 -4.55
C THR A 47 0.53 12.44 -3.32
N PHE A 48 -0.39 12.88 -2.46
CA PHE A 48 -0.90 12.04 -1.38
C PHE A 48 -2.02 11.14 -1.93
N ARG A 49 -1.80 9.84 -1.89
CA ARG A 49 -2.78 8.83 -2.28
C ARG A 49 -3.47 8.30 -1.03
N VAL A 50 -4.76 8.61 -0.88
CA VAL A 50 -5.56 8.26 0.30
C VAL A 50 -6.59 7.20 -0.08
N PRO A 51 -6.43 5.95 0.36
CA PRO A 51 -7.41 4.88 0.15
C PRO A 51 -8.54 4.96 1.19
N ASN A 52 -9.65 4.30 0.90
CA ASN A 52 -10.69 4.06 1.89
C ASN A 52 -10.65 2.61 2.35
N GLU A 53 -10.41 2.39 3.64
CA GLU A 53 -10.39 1.08 4.29
C GLU A 53 -11.73 0.70 4.91
N SER A 54 -12.65 1.66 5.08
CA SER A 54 -13.97 1.36 5.64
C SER A 54 -14.87 0.66 4.62
N ALA A 55 -15.50 -0.44 5.03
CA ALA A 55 -16.48 -1.13 4.21
C ALA A 55 -17.82 -0.39 4.08
N SER A 56 -18.13 0.55 4.99
CA SER A 56 -19.45 1.17 5.11
C SER A 56 -19.46 2.69 5.09
N ALA A 57 -18.34 3.34 5.47
CA ALA A 57 -18.24 4.79 5.53
C ALA A 57 -17.30 5.32 4.43
N GLY A 58 -17.62 6.48 3.87
CA GLY A 58 -16.76 7.15 2.90
C GLY A 58 -15.83 8.14 3.59
N THR A 59 -14.60 8.33 3.11
CA THR A 59 -13.72 9.41 3.56
C THR A 59 -14.26 10.75 3.07
N VAL A 60 -14.45 11.70 3.99
CA VAL A 60 -15.02 13.03 3.68
C VAL A 60 -14.08 14.19 4.04
N ARG A 61 -12.98 13.92 4.73
CA ARG A 61 -11.98 14.93 5.08
C ARG A 61 -10.62 14.28 5.19
N VAL A 62 -9.61 14.97 4.67
CA VAL A 62 -8.19 14.61 4.76
C VAL A 62 -7.43 15.83 5.23
N GLU A 63 -6.58 15.68 6.23
CA GLU A 63 -5.66 16.70 6.71
C GLU A 63 -4.25 16.14 6.66
N VAL A 64 -3.32 16.89 6.09
CA VAL A 64 -1.89 16.55 6.06
C VAL A 64 -1.14 17.61 6.84
N ASP A 65 -0.47 17.21 7.91
CA ASP A 65 0.40 18.07 8.69
C ASP A 65 1.75 18.22 8.00
N LEU A 66 2.21 19.47 7.84
CA LEU A 66 3.51 19.79 7.28
C LEU A 66 4.52 20.06 8.41
N PRO A 67 5.83 19.79 8.20
CA PRO A 67 6.84 19.91 9.23
C PRO A 67 7.06 21.38 9.61
N THR A 68 7.11 21.67 10.91
CA THR A 68 7.40 23.03 11.42
C THR A 68 8.85 23.24 11.86
N LYS A 69 9.59 22.15 12.08
CA LYS A 69 11.00 22.20 12.48
C LYS A 69 11.94 22.29 11.26
N THR A 70 11.55 21.63 10.20
CA THR A 70 12.21 21.62 8.88
C THR A 70 11.16 22.00 7.84
N PRO A 71 10.68 23.27 7.84
CA PRO A 71 9.54 23.66 7.03
C PRO A 71 9.88 23.73 5.54
N PHE A 72 8.87 23.54 4.71
CA PHE A 72 8.87 24.01 3.34
C PHE A 72 8.61 25.52 3.33
N ALA A 73 9.14 26.25 2.33
CA ALA A 73 8.99 27.71 2.28
C ALA A 73 7.58 28.12 1.86
N ASP A 74 6.95 27.36 0.97
CA ASP A 74 5.60 27.55 0.48
C ASP A 74 4.97 26.22 0.08
N ALA A 75 3.64 26.20 -0.09
CA ALA A 75 2.90 25.05 -0.59
C ALA A 75 1.71 25.53 -1.45
N SER A 76 1.41 24.77 -2.50
CA SER A 76 0.21 24.92 -3.28
C SER A 76 -0.40 23.55 -3.58
N TYR A 77 -1.69 23.51 -3.90
CA TYR A 77 -2.40 22.27 -4.23
C TYR A 77 -3.06 22.34 -5.59
N GLU A 78 -3.14 21.21 -6.27
CA GLU A 78 -3.95 21.09 -7.46
C GLU A 78 -5.44 20.95 -7.06
N PRO A 79 -6.38 21.68 -7.70
CA PRO A 79 -7.79 21.53 -7.44
C PRO A 79 -8.28 20.11 -7.76
N VAL A 80 -8.91 19.45 -6.79
CA VAL A 80 -9.50 18.11 -6.93
C VAL A 80 -11.01 18.23 -7.06
N ALA A 81 -11.59 17.67 -8.11
CA ALA A 81 -13.03 17.74 -8.37
C ALA A 81 -13.85 17.16 -7.20
N GLY A 82 -14.80 17.96 -6.68
CA GLY A 82 -15.64 17.58 -5.55
C GLY A 82 -14.96 17.72 -4.18
N TRP A 83 -13.81 18.39 -4.12
CA TRP A 83 -13.10 18.68 -2.88
C TRP A 83 -12.73 20.15 -2.78
N THR A 84 -12.98 20.74 -1.63
CA THR A 84 -12.53 22.08 -1.28
C THR A 84 -11.27 21.96 -0.43
N ALA A 85 -10.20 22.63 -0.85
CA ALA A 85 -8.93 22.60 -0.12
C ALA A 85 -8.55 23.98 0.41
N HIS A 86 -7.76 24.01 1.50
CA HIS A 86 -7.11 25.22 2.00
C HIS A 86 -5.82 24.86 2.74
N ILE A 87 -4.87 25.80 2.70
CA ILE A 87 -3.60 25.72 3.41
C ILE A 87 -3.73 26.57 4.67
N VAL A 88 -3.20 26.03 5.76
CA VAL A 88 -3.07 26.74 7.04
C VAL A 88 -1.61 27.14 7.18
N GLU A 89 -1.36 28.44 7.34
CA GLU A 89 -0.05 29.01 7.61
C GLU A 89 0.12 29.32 9.10
N ALA A 90 1.35 29.24 9.59
CA ALA A 90 1.69 29.64 10.94
C ALA A 90 3.10 30.22 11.00
N LYS A 91 3.35 30.99 12.07
CA LYS A 91 4.69 31.50 12.36
C LYS A 91 5.66 30.37 12.63
N LEU A 92 6.81 30.45 11.98
CA LEU A 92 7.91 29.52 12.19
C LEU A 92 8.58 29.78 13.55
N PRO A 93 8.96 28.72 14.27
CA PRO A 93 9.78 28.86 15.49
C PRO A 93 11.12 29.54 15.23
N LYS A 94 11.66 29.37 14.01
CA LYS A 94 12.88 30.00 13.51
C LYS A 94 12.68 30.34 12.03
N PRO A 95 12.96 31.61 11.61
CA PRO A 95 12.90 31.97 10.20
C PRO A 95 13.86 31.13 9.36
N ILE A 96 13.45 30.85 8.14
CA ILE A 96 14.29 30.25 7.08
C ILE A 96 14.58 31.30 6.00
N VAL A 97 15.53 31.02 5.12
CA VAL A 97 15.86 31.89 3.99
C VAL A 97 15.52 31.13 2.71
N ASN A 98 14.70 31.74 1.87
CA ASN A 98 14.40 31.28 0.53
C ASN A 98 14.75 32.40 -0.46
N ASP A 99 15.62 32.16 -1.43
CA ASP A 99 16.10 33.12 -2.43
C ASP A 99 16.57 34.48 -1.84
N GLY A 100 17.22 34.41 -0.67
CA GLY A 100 17.71 35.60 0.04
C GLY A 100 16.63 36.34 0.81
N VAL A 101 15.39 35.89 0.82
CA VAL A 101 14.26 36.46 1.56
C VAL A 101 14.04 35.68 2.84
N SER A 102 13.85 36.41 3.97
CA SER A 102 13.53 35.79 5.24
C SER A 102 12.06 35.41 5.29
N VAL A 103 11.78 34.10 5.38
CA VAL A 103 10.45 33.51 5.54
C VAL A 103 10.20 33.28 7.03
N THR A 104 9.21 33.95 7.59
CA THR A 104 8.83 33.90 9.01
C THR A 104 7.55 33.15 9.28
N GLU A 105 6.74 32.94 8.26
CA GLU A 105 5.50 32.14 8.28
C GLU A 105 5.60 31.12 7.13
N ALA A 106 5.06 29.92 7.35
CA ALA A 106 5.08 28.85 6.35
C ALA A 106 3.84 27.97 6.48
N PRO A 107 3.50 27.19 5.47
CA PRO A 107 2.42 26.23 5.52
C PRO A 107 2.73 25.15 6.56
N VAL A 108 1.75 24.91 7.43
CA VAL A 108 1.85 23.90 8.51
C VAL A 108 0.81 22.78 8.34
N LYS A 109 -0.18 22.98 7.48
CA LYS A 109 -1.22 21.98 7.22
C LYS A 109 -1.93 22.24 5.91
N ILE A 110 -2.31 21.17 5.22
CA ILE A 110 -3.23 21.23 4.07
C ILE A 110 -4.47 20.40 4.43
N ILE A 111 -5.65 20.95 4.13
CA ILE A 111 -6.93 20.33 4.49
C ILE A 111 -7.79 20.24 3.23
N TRP A 112 -8.31 19.06 2.95
CA TRP A 112 -9.31 18.80 1.92
C TRP A 112 -10.61 18.35 2.56
N VAL A 113 -11.71 18.97 2.18
CA VAL A 113 -13.07 18.64 2.63
C VAL A 113 -13.90 18.27 1.41
N ALA A 114 -14.53 17.11 1.44
CA ALA A 114 -15.41 16.68 0.36
C ALA A 114 -16.67 17.54 0.29
N ASP A 115 -17.10 17.88 -0.91
CA ASP A 115 -18.36 18.56 -1.16
C ASP A 115 -19.53 17.65 -0.79
N LYS A 116 -20.71 18.26 -0.61
CA LYS A 116 -21.91 17.51 -0.21
C LYS A 116 -22.21 16.35 -1.17
N GLY A 117 -22.21 15.13 -0.64
CA GLY A 117 -22.49 13.92 -1.40
C GLY A 117 -21.25 13.28 -2.06
N VAL A 118 -20.09 13.89 -1.92
CA VAL A 118 -18.80 13.35 -2.37
C VAL A 118 -18.12 12.62 -1.22
N SER A 119 -17.44 11.53 -1.51
CA SER A 119 -16.56 10.82 -0.57
C SER A 119 -15.68 9.83 -1.33
N ILE A 120 -14.56 9.45 -0.76
CA ILE A 120 -13.82 8.27 -1.20
C ILE A 120 -14.58 7.06 -0.65
N LYS A 121 -15.15 6.23 -1.52
CA LYS A 121 -15.99 5.08 -1.12
C LYS A 121 -15.13 3.83 -0.89
N ALA A 122 -15.73 2.80 -0.30
CA ALA A 122 -15.08 1.49 -0.13
C ALA A 122 -14.47 1.00 -1.45
N GLY A 123 -13.19 0.55 -1.38
CA GLY A 123 -12.44 0.09 -2.54
C GLY A 123 -11.95 1.18 -3.50
N GLN A 124 -12.13 2.46 -3.15
CA GLN A 124 -11.62 3.60 -3.91
C GLN A 124 -10.45 4.26 -3.18
N PHE A 125 -9.66 5.02 -3.92
CA PHE A 125 -8.70 5.98 -3.39
C PHE A 125 -8.89 7.34 -4.07
N GLN A 126 -8.36 8.39 -3.45
CA GLN A 126 -8.26 9.72 -4.05
C GLN A 126 -6.80 10.19 -3.99
N GLU A 127 -6.39 10.86 -5.02
CA GLU A 127 -5.10 11.53 -5.12
C GLU A 127 -5.26 13.01 -4.86
N PHE A 128 -4.33 13.57 -4.09
CA PHE A 128 -4.27 14.99 -3.71
C PHE A 128 -2.86 15.52 -4.05
N PRO A 129 -2.67 16.09 -5.25
CA PRO A 129 -1.38 16.64 -5.66
C PRO A 129 -1.09 17.96 -4.95
N VAL A 130 0.18 18.13 -4.56
CA VAL A 130 0.71 19.30 -3.83
C VAL A 130 2.06 19.66 -4.40
N ALA A 131 2.31 20.94 -4.64
CA ALA A 131 3.66 21.45 -4.86
C ALA A 131 4.18 22.06 -3.56
N LEU A 132 5.43 21.76 -3.23
CA LEU A 132 6.12 22.18 -2.02
C LEU A 132 7.45 22.84 -2.42
N ASP A 133 7.67 24.06 -1.94
CA ASP A 133 8.86 24.84 -2.30
C ASP A 133 9.93 24.72 -1.23
N LEU A 134 11.19 24.66 -1.69
CA LEU A 134 12.39 24.58 -0.88
C LEU A 134 12.39 23.33 0.05
N THR A 135 12.59 22.16 -0.54
CA THR A 135 12.75 20.91 0.23
C THR A 135 13.84 21.06 1.31
N PRO A 136 13.51 20.77 2.58
CA PRO A 136 14.46 20.97 3.67
C PRO A 136 15.66 20.04 3.57
N ASP A 137 16.85 20.52 4.00
CA ASP A 137 18.06 19.69 4.11
C ASP A 137 18.01 18.86 5.40
N THR A 138 17.42 17.68 5.30
CA THR A 138 17.24 16.72 6.40
C THR A 138 17.27 15.29 5.86
N GLY A 139 17.31 14.28 6.75
CA GLY A 139 17.27 12.87 6.36
C GLY A 139 15.94 12.49 5.67
N SER A 140 14.83 12.77 6.35
CA SER A 140 13.48 12.51 5.86
C SER A 140 12.48 13.44 6.55
N VAL A 141 11.28 13.52 5.97
CA VAL A 141 10.15 14.29 6.50
C VAL A 141 8.91 13.40 6.52
N GLU A 142 8.29 13.29 7.69
CA GLU A 142 6.99 12.65 7.86
C GLU A 142 5.85 13.66 7.66
N PHE A 143 4.74 13.19 7.06
CA PHE A 143 3.51 13.95 6.86
C PHE A 143 2.36 13.27 7.60
N PRO A 144 2.22 13.47 8.92
CA PRO A 144 1.10 12.92 9.65
C PRO A 144 -0.22 13.30 8.99
N THR A 145 -1.02 12.28 8.65
CA THR A 145 -2.25 12.47 7.91
C THR A 145 -3.45 12.02 8.75
N ILE A 146 -4.49 12.85 8.80
CA ILE A 146 -5.72 12.58 9.52
C ILE A 146 -6.84 12.37 8.51
N GLN A 147 -7.44 11.20 8.54
CA GLN A 147 -8.53 10.81 7.66
C GLN A 147 -9.84 10.71 8.45
N THR A 148 -10.87 11.48 8.05
CA THR A 148 -12.17 11.47 8.70
C THR A 148 -13.21 10.85 7.77
N TYR A 149 -13.95 9.90 8.30
CA TYR A 149 -15.03 9.20 7.62
C TYR A 149 -16.40 9.86 7.86
N SER A 150 -17.37 9.54 7.01
CA SER A 150 -18.73 10.10 7.03
C SER A 150 -19.55 9.71 8.26
N ASP A 151 -19.15 8.69 8.98
CA ASP A 151 -19.75 8.25 10.26
C ASP A 151 -19.08 8.92 11.48
N GLY A 152 -18.10 9.83 11.26
CA GLY A 152 -17.35 10.51 12.30
C GLY A 152 -16.12 9.75 12.80
N THR A 153 -15.85 8.55 12.31
CA THR A 153 -14.62 7.82 12.63
C THR A 153 -13.40 8.59 12.10
N VAL A 154 -12.32 8.61 12.88
CA VAL A 154 -11.06 9.28 12.53
C VAL A 154 -9.93 8.27 12.60
N VAL A 155 -9.16 8.15 11.53
CA VAL A 155 -7.91 7.39 11.47
C VAL A 155 -6.74 8.35 11.37
N LYS A 156 -5.66 8.08 12.10
CA LYS A 156 -4.45 8.89 12.12
C LYS A 156 -3.29 8.06 11.58
N TRP A 157 -2.78 8.45 10.45
CA TRP A 157 -1.59 7.93 9.79
C TRP A 157 -0.38 8.72 10.30
N ASN A 158 0.15 8.37 11.46
CA ASN A 158 1.18 9.15 12.15
C ASN A 158 2.23 8.31 12.88
N GLU A 159 2.29 7.03 12.58
CA GLU A 159 3.28 6.13 13.14
C GLU A 159 4.56 6.18 12.30
N ALA A 160 5.71 6.32 12.95
CA ALA A 160 7.00 6.32 12.25
C ALA A 160 7.30 4.93 11.70
N THR A 161 7.66 4.84 10.43
CA THR A 161 8.08 3.57 9.82
C THR A 161 9.53 3.27 10.22
N PRO A 162 9.80 2.17 10.94
CA PRO A 162 11.16 1.79 11.28
C PRO A 162 11.95 1.42 10.02
N ARG A 163 13.27 1.69 10.02
CA ARG A 163 14.15 1.31 8.90
C ARG A 163 14.26 -0.21 8.75
N ASP A 164 14.22 -0.91 9.88
CA ASP A 164 14.28 -2.36 9.97
C ASP A 164 13.09 -2.82 10.81
N GLY A 165 12.30 -3.75 10.31
CA GLY A 165 11.16 -4.31 11.03
C GLY A 165 9.86 -4.31 10.25
N GLU A 166 8.79 -4.59 10.94
CA GLU A 166 7.44 -4.64 10.38
C GLU A 166 6.88 -3.21 10.22
N GLU A 167 6.22 -2.95 9.10
CA GLU A 167 5.52 -1.69 8.88
C GLU A 167 4.37 -1.55 9.89
N PRO A 168 4.20 -0.37 10.53
CA PRO A 168 3.12 -0.16 11.49
C PRO A 168 1.74 -0.15 10.80
N ASP A 169 0.67 -0.28 11.61
CA ASP A 169 -0.71 -0.33 11.09
C ASP A 169 -1.12 0.98 10.39
N HIS A 170 -0.62 2.15 10.87
CA HIS A 170 -0.97 3.46 10.35
C HIS A 170 0.28 4.34 10.14
N PRO A 171 1.17 3.98 9.18
CA PRO A 171 2.42 4.70 8.96
C PRO A 171 2.17 6.12 8.44
N ALA A 172 2.97 7.07 8.91
CA ALA A 172 2.99 8.40 8.32
C ALA A 172 3.60 8.36 6.92
N PRO A 173 2.96 8.96 5.89
CA PRO A 173 3.62 9.18 4.61
C PRO A 173 4.95 9.89 4.80
N THR A 174 6.02 9.35 4.23
CA THR A 174 7.38 9.84 4.47
C THR A 174 8.08 10.16 3.16
N LEU A 175 8.66 11.37 3.07
CA LEU A 175 9.53 11.82 1.99
C LEU A 175 10.98 11.67 2.45
N TYR A 176 11.76 10.88 1.71
CA TYR A 176 13.18 10.63 1.96
C TYR A 176 14.00 11.62 1.14
N ILE A 177 14.92 12.34 1.79
CA ILE A 177 15.75 13.39 1.17
C ILE A 177 17.22 12.95 1.15
N ASN A 178 17.84 12.85 2.32
CA ASN A 178 19.20 12.34 2.46
C ASN A 178 19.23 10.90 3.00
N ASP A 179 18.13 10.41 3.52
CA ASP A 179 17.98 9.01 3.92
C ASP A 179 17.50 8.15 2.73
N ALA A 180 17.92 6.90 2.69
CA ALA A 180 17.34 5.93 1.75
C ALA A 180 15.95 5.47 2.26
N PRO A 181 14.96 5.31 1.36
CA PRO A 181 13.70 4.67 1.72
C PRO A 181 13.93 3.27 2.30
N PRO A 182 13.05 2.77 3.19
CA PRO A 182 13.06 1.38 3.60
C PRO A 182 12.98 0.47 2.36
N THR A 183 13.65 -0.68 2.42
CA THR A 183 13.48 -1.70 1.39
C THR A 183 12.13 -2.36 1.62
N ASP A 184 11.16 -2.13 0.72
CA ASP A 184 9.84 -2.74 0.81
C ASP A 184 9.92 -4.25 0.92
N THR A 185 9.66 -4.77 2.12
CA THR A 185 9.57 -6.22 2.35
C THR A 185 8.21 -6.76 1.85
N GLU A 186 7.27 -5.89 1.52
CA GLU A 186 5.92 -6.24 1.03
C GLU A 186 5.86 -6.60 -0.46
N SER A 187 6.86 -6.23 -1.25
CA SER A 187 6.93 -6.67 -2.64
C SER A 187 7.59 -8.04 -2.73
N GLY A 188 6.88 -9.09 -2.32
CA GLY A 188 7.22 -10.47 -2.65
C GLY A 188 7.27 -10.77 -4.17
N VAL A 189 7.33 -9.74 -5.00
CA VAL A 189 7.63 -9.78 -6.43
C VAL A 189 8.70 -8.74 -6.70
N THR A 190 9.91 -9.00 -6.25
CA THR A 190 11.09 -8.34 -6.81
C THR A 190 11.15 -8.77 -8.28
N LEU A 191 10.70 -7.91 -9.18
CA LEU A 191 11.17 -7.94 -10.56
C LEU A 191 12.64 -7.48 -10.52
N ALA A 192 13.48 -8.27 -9.88
CA ALA A 192 14.91 -8.18 -10.07
C ALA A 192 15.14 -8.47 -11.56
N ALA A 193 15.44 -7.42 -12.31
CA ALA A 193 16.08 -7.54 -13.60
C ALA A 193 17.49 -8.10 -13.37
N THR A 194 17.58 -9.36 -12.94
CA THR A 194 18.83 -10.09 -12.83
C THR A 194 18.81 -11.17 -13.91
N SER A 195 19.95 -11.27 -14.59
CA SER A 195 20.30 -12.25 -15.62
C SER A 195 20.14 -13.73 -15.17
N ASP A 196 19.69 -14.01 -13.97
CA ASP A 196 19.48 -15.35 -13.41
C ASP A 196 18.03 -15.85 -13.47
N ALA A 197 17.09 -15.04 -13.98
CA ALA A 197 15.68 -15.45 -14.10
C ALA A 197 15.48 -16.67 -15.03
N ALA A 198 16.42 -16.91 -15.94
CA ALA A 198 16.36 -18.05 -16.86
C ALA A 198 16.55 -19.40 -16.18
N SER A 199 17.34 -19.48 -15.09
CA SER A 199 17.59 -20.76 -14.39
C SER A 199 16.45 -21.15 -13.45
N THR A 200 15.82 -20.17 -12.79
CA THR A 200 14.71 -20.41 -11.86
C THR A 200 13.41 -20.76 -12.59
N ALA A 201 13.17 -20.11 -13.74
CA ALA A 201 12.03 -20.42 -14.61
C ALA A 201 12.11 -21.84 -15.17
N SER A 202 13.31 -22.30 -15.57
CA SER A 202 13.54 -23.66 -16.06
C SER A 202 13.26 -24.71 -14.98
N THR A 203 13.68 -24.46 -13.74
CA THR A 203 13.44 -25.39 -12.62
C THR A 203 11.96 -25.48 -12.25
N ALA A 204 11.24 -24.37 -12.24
CA ALA A 204 9.79 -24.35 -12.01
C ALA A 204 9.01 -25.06 -13.12
N LEU A 205 9.45 -24.92 -14.37
CA LEU A 205 8.83 -25.59 -15.53
C LEU A 205 9.05 -27.12 -15.46
N ILE A 206 10.24 -27.56 -15.08
CA ILE A 206 10.58 -28.99 -14.91
C ILE A 206 9.76 -29.63 -13.78
N LEU A 207 9.63 -28.95 -12.64
CA LEU A 207 8.83 -29.42 -11.52
C LEU A 207 7.33 -29.44 -11.87
N GLY A 208 6.84 -28.43 -12.58
CA GLY A 208 5.45 -28.34 -13.03
C GLY A 208 5.09 -29.46 -14.04
N THR A 209 5.94 -29.72 -15.01
CA THR A 209 5.72 -30.80 -16.00
C THR A 209 5.81 -32.20 -15.40
N ALA A 210 6.73 -32.41 -14.43
CA ALA A 210 6.83 -33.68 -13.70
C ALA A 210 5.56 -33.93 -12.84
N GLY A 211 5.04 -32.91 -12.18
CA GLY A 211 3.80 -32.99 -11.42
C GLY A 211 2.58 -33.34 -12.29
N LEU A 212 2.49 -32.70 -13.45
CA LEU A 212 1.40 -32.95 -14.40
C LEU A 212 1.45 -34.37 -14.98
N ALA A 213 2.63 -34.89 -15.30
CA ALA A 213 2.82 -36.27 -15.78
C ALA A 213 2.41 -37.30 -14.73
N LEU A 214 2.81 -37.11 -13.46
CA LEU A 214 2.42 -38.00 -12.35
C LEU A 214 0.89 -37.95 -12.10
N GLY A 215 0.27 -36.77 -12.21
CA GLY A 215 -1.16 -36.60 -12.07
C GLY A 215 -1.95 -37.37 -13.16
N VAL A 216 -1.51 -37.32 -14.41
CA VAL A 216 -2.12 -38.09 -15.50
C VAL A 216 -1.97 -39.58 -15.28
N ILE A 217 -0.79 -40.09 -14.89
CA ILE A 217 -0.57 -41.49 -14.59
C ILE A 217 -1.49 -41.99 -13.47
N ALA A 218 -1.62 -41.21 -12.38
CA ALA A 218 -2.51 -41.53 -11.26
C ALA A 218 -3.99 -41.60 -11.68
N LEU A 219 -4.42 -40.71 -12.58
CA LEU A 219 -5.77 -40.68 -13.15
C LEU A 219 -6.07 -41.92 -14.02
N VAL A 220 -5.12 -42.31 -14.86
CA VAL A 220 -5.24 -43.51 -15.70
C VAL A 220 -5.29 -44.79 -14.89
N LEU A 221 -4.41 -44.90 -13.86
CA LEU A 221 -4.41 -46.07 -12.97
C LEU A 221 -5.69 -46.15 -12.14
N GLY A 222 -6.19 -45.00 -11.67
CA GLY A 222 -7.47 -44.91 -10.95
C GLY A 222 -8.65 -45.33 -11.82
N ALA A 223 -8.71 -44.86 -13.06
CA ALA A 223 -9.75 -45.25 -14.00
C ALA A 223 -9.69 -46.76 -14.35
N PHE A 224 -8.49 -47.31 -14.54
CA PHE A 224 -8.28 -48.73 -14.81
C PHE A 224 -8.72 -49.61 -13.61
N ALA A 225 -8.36 -49.23 -12.41
CA ALA A 225 -8.79 -49.92 -11.16
C ALA A 225 -10.30 -49.88 -11.02
N PHE A 226 -10.94 -48.72 -11.30
CA PHE A 226 -12.39 -48.56 -11.27
C PHE A 226 -13.13 -49.47 -12.26
N VAL A 227 -12.65 -49.54 -13.50
CA VAL A 227 -13.23 -50.43 -14.51
C VAL A 227 -13.11 -51.90 -14.17
N ARG A 228 -11.93 -52.29 -13.59
CA ARG A 228 -11.69 -53.68 -13.15
C ARG A 228 -12.46 -54.12 -11.89
N SER A 229 -12.89 -53.13 -11.05
CA SER A 229 -13.67 -53.42 -9.85
C SER A 229 -15.17 -53.61 -10.08
N ARG A 230 -15.67 -53.40 -11.34
CA ARG A 230 -17.08 -53.65 -11.67
C ARG A 230 -17.39 -55.13 -11.62
N PRO A 231 -18.35 -55.58 -10.81
CA PRO A 231 -18.74 -56.97 -10.79
C PRO A 231 -19.34 -57.38 -12.15
N LYS A 232 -18.85 -58.49 -12.71
CA LYS A 232 -19.47 -59.11 -13.90
C LYS A 232 -20.90 -59.53 -13.48
N ARG A 233 -21.88 -58.96 -14.15
CA ARG A 233 -23.24 -59.46 -14.09
C ARG A 233 -23.36 -60.71 -14.96
#